data_6fa87354240caed56e70db50cc4e46ce
#
_entry.id   6fa87354240caed56e70db50cc4e46ce
#
_cell.length_a   1.000
_cell.length_b   1.000
_cell.length_c   1.000
_cell.angle_alpha   90.00
_cell.angle_beta   90.00
_cell.angle_gamma   90.00
#
_symmetry.space_group_name_H-M   'P 1'
#
loop_
_entity.id
_entity.type
_entity.pdbx_description
1 polymer ?
#
loop_
_entity_poly.entity_id
_entity_poly.type
_entity_poly.pdbx_seq_one_letter_code
_entity_poly.pdbx_strand_id
1 'polypeptide(L)'
;MQNPFSRSRGGDPKQLTEAAFRQGAVTVAKVDTEGNALERAVQKEGVRIKKVGSAVSGELKAICASWPSLHNIPEAYRELAAATVDLNELKKAEGFVNWTATQVKNLQMTALKRVSFCRSTIEAREVRQHFYGRTTAYVKRARAELLLLTEISKKLRILPNFEQVPTIVIAGLPNVGKSSLLGAITGSRPTIAPWPFTTKGIMMGHMEFAWQRVQFVDTPGLLDRPIEKRNRIEMNAIAILKSMANLVVYVFDTSETCGYSLEQQMSQYEQVKELFKKPVIPVANKVDIVGGRSPEEIKIPIFQVSSETGAGIDALKKFIGEQLKKLKK
;
A
#
# COMPACT_ATOMS: atom_id res chain seq x y z
N MET A 1 4.08 3.87 9.88
CA MET A 1 4.37 4.46 8.54
C MET A 1 3.11 4.44 7.72
N GLN A 2 2.72 5.54 7.12
CA GLN A 2 1.62 5.54 6.15
C GLN A 2 1.99 4.67 4.95
N ASN A 3 1.01 4.00 4.36
CA ASN A 3 1.19 3.31 3.09
C ASN A 3 1.85 4.25 2.07
N PRO A 4 3.04 3.93 1.54
CA PRO A 4 3.78 4.80 0.63
C PRO A 4 3.01 5.09 -0.67
N PHE A 5 2.05 4.23 -1.04
CA PHE A 5 1.19 4.38 -2.21
C PHE A 5 -0.09 5.17 -1.94
N SER A 6 -0.33 5.62 -0.70
CA SER A 6 -1.57 6.31 -0.31
C SER A 6 -1.91 7.53 -1.17
N ARG A 7 -0.89 8.21 -1.72
CA ARG A 7 -1.02 9.37 -2.60
C ARG A 7 -0.90 9.04 -4.09
N SER A 8 -0.57 7.80 -4.45
CA SER A 8 -0.41 7.39 -5.85
C SER A 8 -1.71 7.51 -6.61
N ARG A 9 -1.61 8.01 -7.83
CA ARG A 9 -2.78 8.22 -8.70
C ARG A 9 -2.44 8.02 -10.16
N GLY A 10 -3.44 7.76 -10.95
CA GLY A 10 -3.41 7.86 -12.41
C GLY A 10 -4.14 9.10 -12.89
N GLY A 11 -4.70 9.04 -14.08
CA GLY A 11 -5.46 10.15 -14.64
C GLY A 11 -6.41 9.73 -15.75
N ASP A 12 -7.45 10.52 -15.96
CA ASP A 12 -8.32 10.41 -17.12
C ASP A 12 -7.82 11.35 -18.22
N PRO A 13 -7.40 10.83 -19.40
CA PRO A 13 -6.88 11.62 -20.49
C PRO A 13 -7.84 12.71 -21.00
N LYS A 14 -9.16 12.42 -20.99
CA LYS A 14 -10.19 13.35 -21.45
C LYS A 14 -10.33 14.51 -20.48
N GLN A 15 -10.49 14.22 -19.19
CA GLN A 15 -10.61 15.23 -18.14
C GLN A 15 -9.35 16.11 -18.07
N LEU A 16 -8.17 15.53 -18.22
CA LEU A 16 -6.89 16.25 -18.20
C LEU A 16 -6.81 17.29 -19.33
N THR A 17 -7.14 16.90 -20.56
CA THR A 17 -7.10 17.82 -21.73
C THR A 17 -8.20 18.87 -21.66
N GLU A 18 -9.43 18.51 -21.31
CA GLU A 18 -10.56 19.44 -21.18
C GLU A 18 -10.32 20.48 -20.07
N ALA A 19 -9.80 20.06 -18.92
CA ALA A 19 -9.47 20.98 -17.82
C ALA A 19 -8.38 21.98 -18.24
N ALA A 20 -7.34 21.52 -18.94
CA ALA A 20 -6.26 22.39 -19.42
C ALA A 20 -6.75 23.40 -20.45
N PHE A 21 -7.58 22.98 -21.40
CA PHE A 21 -8.15 23.88 -22.42
C PHE A 21 -9.08 24.92 -21.79
N ARG A 22 -9.91 24.54 -20.82
CA ARG A 22 -10.76 25.47 -20.07
C ARG A 22 -9.94 26.51 -19.31
N GLN A 23 -8.87 26.07 -18.63
CA GLN A 23 -7.94 26.99 -17.94
C GLN A 23 -7.28 27.97 -18.91
N GLY A 24 -6.86 27.50 -20.08
CA GLY A 24 -6.29 28.35 -21.14
C GLY A 24 -7.28 29.43 -21.60
N ALA A 25 -8.53 29.07 -21.82
CA ALA A 25 -9.59 30.01 -22.23
C ALA A 25 -9.87 31.06 -21.16
N VAL A 26 -10.04 30.65 -19.90
CA VAL A 26 -10.31 31.56 -18.77
C VAL A 26 -9.14 32.51 -18.52
N THR A 27 -7.90 32.03 -18.64
CA THR A 27 -6.71 32.87 -18.41
C THR A 27 -6.63 34.00 -19.43
N VAL A 28 -6.88 33.69 -20.70
CA VAL A 28 -6.80 34.69 -21.79
C VAL A 28 -7.87 35.77 -21.68
N ALA A 29 -9.06 35.44 -21.17
CA ALA A 29 -10.12 36.42 -20.95
C ALA A 29 -9.74 37.53 -19.95
N LYS A 30 -8.71 37.28 -19.12
CA LYS A 30 -8.24 38.21 -18.07
C LYS A 30 -6.94 38.93 -18.47
N VAL A 31 -6.42 38.69 -19.69
CA VAL A 31 -5.17 39.31 -20.12
C VAL A 31 -5.47 40.61 -20.86
N ASP A 32 -5.00 41.71 -20.31
CA ASP A 32 -4.93 42.97 -21.00
C ASP A 32 -3.83 42.91 -22.06
N THR A 33 -4.15 43.33 -23.28
CA THR A 33 -3.22 43.28 -24.42
C THR A 33 -3.16 44.62 -25.08
N GLU A 34 -1.95 45.14 -25.27
CA GLU A 34 -1.66 46.39 -25.94
C GLU A 34 -1.14 46.17 -27.38
N GLY A 35 -1.19 47.18 -28.19
CA GLY A 35 -0.66 47.15 -29.56
C GLY A 35 -1.73 46.94 -30.63
N ASN A 36 -1.27 46.66 -31.85
CA ASN A 36 -2.13 46.43 -33.02
C ASN A 36 -2.84 45.06 -32.95
N ALA A 37 -3.74 44.79 -33.90
CA ALA A 37 -4.55 43.56 -33.93
C ALA A 37 -3.71 42.28 -33.95
N LEU A 38 -2.57 42.30 -34.69
CA LEU A 38 -1.65 41.17 -34.74
C LEU A 38 -0.92 40.94 -33.43
N GLU A 39 -0.38 41.98 -32.81
CA GLU A 39 0.33 41.91 -31.54
C GLU A 39 -0.57 41.37 -30.46
N ARG A 40 -1.79 41.86 -30.36
CA ARG A 40 -2.80 41.34 -29.42
C ARG A 40 -3.15 39.87 -29.64
N ALA A 41 -3.25 39.45 -30.92
CA ALA A 41 -3.50 38.05 -31.28
C ALA A 41 -2.34 37.15 -30.86
N VAL A 42 -1.10 37.53 -31.18
CA VAL A 42 0.13 36.81 -30.83
C VAL A 42 0.25 36.67 -29.33
N GLN A 43 0.04 37.74 -28.55
CA GLN A 43 0.06 37.70 -27.08
C GLN A 43 -0.99 36.74 -26.52
N LYS A 44 -2.25 36.85 -26.98
CA LYS A 44 -3.36 35.99 -26.52
C LYS A 44 -3.13 34.50 -26.83
N GLU A 45 -2.70 34.18 -28.04
CA GLU A 45 -2.43 32.81 -28.45
C GLU A 45 -1.17 32.24 -27.72
N GLY A 46 -0.15 33.08 -27.50
CA GLY A 46 1.02 32.71 -26.69
C GLY A 46 0.64 32.37 -25.23
N VAL A 47 -0.22 33.19 -24.62
CA VAL A 47 -0.73 32.91 -23.26
C VAL A 47 -1.52 31.60 -23.21
N ARG A 48 -2.38 31.33 -24.21
CA ARG A 48 -3.12 30.07 -24.32
C ARG A 48 -2.19 28.87 -24.44
N ILE A 49 -1.22 28.91 -25.35
CA ILE A 49 -0.22 27.84 -25.54
C ILE A 49 0.56 27.60 -24.23
N LYS A 50 1.04 28.68 -23.61
CA LYS A 50 1.80 28.61 -22.35
C LYS A 50 0.97 27.97 -21.25
N LYS A 51 -0.27 28.39 -21.06
CA LYS A 51 -1.12 27.90 -19.97
C LYS A 51 -1.51 26.44 -20.16
N VAL A 52 -1.99 26.09 -21.35
CA VAL A 52 -2.39 24.71 -21.67
C VAL A 52 -1.21 23.75 -21.60
N GLY A 53 -0.08 24.10 -22.20
CA GLY A 53 1.10 23.23 -22.17
C GLY A 53 1.63 23.01 -20.75
N SER A 54 1.67 24.06 -19.94
CA SER A 54 2.09 23.95 -18.54
C SER A 54 1.08 23.16 -17.69
N ALA A 55 -0.21 23.31 -17.92
CA ALA A 55 -1.25 22.56 -17.21
C ALA A 55 -1.16 21.06 -17.53
N VAL A 56 -1.09 20.70 -18.83
CA VAL A 56 -1.00 19.27 -19.23
C VAL A 56 0.30 18.65 -18.77
N SER A 57 1.46 19.26 -19.08
CA SER A 57 2.77 18.71 -18.70
C SER A 57 2.95 18.67 -17.18
N GLY A 58 2.44 19.66 -16.46
CA GLY A 58 2.47 19.71 -15.00
C GLY A 58 1.64 18.63 -14.37
N GLU A 59 0.43 18.38 -14.86
CA GLU A 59 -0.45 17.33 -14.32
C GLU A 59 0.14 15.94 -14.58
N LEU A 60 0.65 15.66 -15.78
CA LEU A 60 1.32 14.39 -16.07
C LEU A 60 2.54 14.17 -15.17
N LYS A 61 3.35 15.20 -14.93
CA LYS A 61 4.46 15.12 -13.97
C LYS A 61 3.99 14.90 -12.53
N ALA A 62 2.90 15.56 -12.13
CA ALA A 62 2.32 15.40 -10.80
C ALA A 62 1.77 13.97 -10.58
N ILE A 63 1.22 13.34 -11.63
CA ILE A 63 0.86 11.92 -11.60
C ILE A 63 2.10 11.07 -11.33
N CYS A 64 3.18 11.23 -12.10
CA CYS A 64 4.42 10.48 -11.87
C CYS A 64 5.01 10.75 -10.48
N ALA A 65 5.05 12.00 -10.04
CA ALA A 65 5.57 12.39 -8.71
C ALA A 65 4.72 11.87 -7.54
N SER A 66 3.48 11.45 -7.78
CA SER A 66 2.62 10.84 -6.77
C SER A 66 3.02 9.40 -6.42
N TRP A 67 3.85 8.76 -7.24
CA TRP A 67 4.35 7.40 -7.02
C TRP A 67 5.65 7.43 -6.23
N PRO A 68 5.80 6.58 -5.21
CA PRO A 68 7.04 6.49 -4.45
C PRO A 68 8.10 5.77 -5.27
N SER A 69 9.35 6.14 -5.09
CA SER A 69 10.47 5.35 -5.62
C SER A 69 10.47 3.96 -4.99
N LEU A 70 10.35 2.91 -5.79
CA LEU A 70 10.33 1.52 -5.31
C LEU A 70 11.63 1.11 -4.58
N HIS A 71 12.74 1.83 -4.79
CA HIS A 71 14.00 1.61 -4.08
C HIS A 71 13.97 2.18 -2.65
N ASN A 72 13.17 3.22 -2.42
CA ASN A 72 13.13 3.96 -1.15
C ASN A 72 11.98 3.54 -0.23
N ILE A 73 11.11 2.62 -0.68
CA ILE A 73 10.05 2.08 0.17
C ILE A 73 10.55 0.89 0.99
N PRO A 74 9.97 0.63 2.17
CA PRO A 74 10.29 -0.54 2.98
C PRO A 74 10.10 -1.84 2.19
N GLU A 75 10.95 -2.82 2.47
CA GLU A 75 10.94 -4.11 1.77
C GLU A 75 9.57 -4.79 1.79
N ALA A 76 8.91 -4.80 2.94
CA ALA A 76 7.56 -5.34 3.08
C ALA A 76 6.55 -4.73 2.09
N TYR A 77 6.58 -3.42 1.89
CA TYR A 77 5.70 -2.77 0.90
C TYR A 77 6.10 -3.08 -0.53
N ARG A 78 7.38 -3.27 -0.80
CA ARG A 78 7.86 -3.67 -2.13
C ARG A 78 7.40 -5.10 -2.47
N GLU A 79 7.50 -6.01 -1.51
CA GLU A 79 7.00 -7.39 -1.66
C GLU A 79 5.48 -7.43 -1.81
N LEU A 80 4.74 -6.66 -0.99
CA LEU A 80 3.28 -6.53 -1.11
C LEU A 80 2.87 -5.97 -2.47
N ALA A 81 3.54 -4.94 -2.95
CA ALA A 81 3.26 -4.37 -4.26
C ALA A 81 3.56 -5.37 -5.38
N ALA A 82 4.70 -6.08 -5.33
CA ALA A 82 5.06 -7.12 -6.30
C ALA A 82 4.09 -8.30 -6.30
N ALA A 83 3.52 -8.63 -5.14
CA ALA A 83 2.50 -9.66 -5.02
C ALA A 83 1.12 -9.22 -5.55
N THR A 84 0.86 -7.90 -5.58
CA THR A 84 -0.46 -7.32 -5.93
C THR A 84 -0.55 -6.90 -7.39
N VAL A 85 0.57 -6.40 -7.97
CA VAL A 85 0.64 -5.85 -9.32
C VAL A 85 1.98 -6.15 -9.98
N ASP A 86 2.02 -6.08 -11.33
CA ASP A 86 3.30 -6.16 -12.05
C ASP A 86 4.06 -4.83 -11.93
N LEU A 87 5.16 -4.85 -11.18
CA LEU A 87 6.00 -3.68 -10.96
C LEU A 87 6.75 -3.23 -12.23
N ASN A 88 6.97 -4.11 -13.20
CA ASN A 88 7.60 -3.75 -14.46
C ASN A 88 6.61 -2.99 -15.35
N GLU A 89 5.36 -3.43 -15.40
CA GLU A 89 4.29 -2.69 -16.08
C GLU A 89 4.07 -1.31 -15.44
N LEU A 90 4.07 -1.23 -14.11
CA LEU A 90 4.00 0.05 -13.40
C LEU A 90 5.12 1.01 -13.84
N LYS A 91 6.38 0.56 -13.81
CA LYS A 91 7.53 1.37 -14.21
C LYS A 91 7.48 1.81 -15.67
N LYS A 92 7.06 0.92 -16.57
CA LYS A 92 6.89 1.24 -17.99
C LYS A 92 5.81 2.31 -18.17
N ALA A 93 4.68 2.19 -17.48
CA ALA A 93 3.59 3.16 -17.55
C ALA A 93 4.02 4.53 -17.01
N GLU A 94 4.69 4.59 -15.86
CA GLU A 94 5.25 5.83 -15.32
C GLU A 94 6.24 6.48 -16.29
N GLY A 95 7.16 5.68 -16.84
CA GLY A 95 8.16 6.15 -17.81
C GLY A 95 7.50 6.75 -19.05
N PHE A 96 6.46 6.12 -19.60
CA PHE A 96 5.75 6.61 -20.77
C PHE A 96 4.95 7.88 -20.48
N VAL A 97 4.30 7.98 -19.32
CA VAL A 97 3.58 9.20 -18.90
C VAL A 97 4.55 10.36 -18.69
N ASN A 98 5.71 10.13 -18.08
CA ASN A 98 6.76 11.13 -17.91
C ASN A 98 7.36 11.59 -19.25
N TRP A 99 7.60 10.66 -20.17
CA TRP A 99 8.02 10.97 -21.54
C TRP A 99 6.97 11.84 -22.25
N THR A 100 5.69 11.49 -22.12
CA THR A 100 4.57 12.27 -22.69
C THR A 100 4.57 13.70 -22.14
N ALA A 101 4.77 13.89 -20.85
CA ALA A 101 4.90 15.21 -20.23
C ALA A 101 6.03 16.03 -20.85
N THR A 102 7.17 15.39 -21.10
CA THR A 102 8.33 16.01 -21.74
C THR A 102 8.02 16.40 -23.21
N GLN A 103 7.36 15.52 -23.96
CA GLN A 103 6.96 15.83 -25.34
C GLN A 103 6.00 17.02 -25.43
N VAL A 104 5.00 17.08 -24.53
CA VAL A 104 4.08 18.23 -24.46
C VAL A 104 4.83 19.52 -24.12
N LYS A 105 5.80 19.45 -23.20
CA LYS A 105 6.63 20.61 -22.85
C LYS A 105 7.48 21.10 -24.02
N ASN A 106 8.11 20.20 -24.76
CA ASN A 106 8.91 20.52 -25.95
C ASN A 106 8.02 21.12 -27.05
N LEU A 107 6.84 20.54 -27.26
CA LEU A 107 5.86 21.07 -28.22
C LEU A 107 5.40 22.48 -27.83
N GLN A 108 5.18 22.73 -26.53
CA GLN A 108 4.87 24.07 -26.01
C GLN A 108 5.96 25.08 -26.33
N MET A 109 7.22 24.75 -26.08
CA MET A 109 8.35 25.65 -26.35
C MET A 109 8.47 25.97 -27.85
N THR A 110 8.30 24.96 -28.71
CA THR A 110 8.32 25.14 -30.18
C THR A 110 7.15 26.00 -30.63
N ALA A 111 5.94 25.77 -30.13
CA ALA A 111 4.75 26.54 -30.48
C ALA A 111 4.87 28.02 -30.03
N LEU A 112 5.44 28.27 -28.85
CA LEU A 112 5.68 29.63 -28.34
C LEU A 112 6.68 30.40 -29.23
N LYS A 113 7.75 29.74 -29.68
CA LYS A 113 8.67 30.35 -30.64
C LYS A 113 7.98 30.66 -31.99
N ARG A 114 7.18 29.72 -32.51
CA ARG A 114 6.47 29.93 -33.78
C ARG A 114 5.47 31.06 -33.72
N VAL A 115 4.67 31.15 -32.65
CA VAL A 115 3.63 32.17 -32.51
C VAL A 115 4.22 33.59 -32.47
N SER A 116 5.44 33.77 -31.92
CA SER A 116 6.10 35.07 -31.84
C SER A 116 6.59 35.59 -33.21
N PHE A 117 6.69 34.73 -34.21
CA PHE A 117 7.11 35.08 -35.57
C PHE A 117 5.96 35.14 -36.59
N CYS A 118 4.70 34.95 -36.15
CA CYS A 118 3.53 34.99 -37.00
C CYS A 118 3.33 36.39 -37.62
N ARG A 119 2.97 36.44 -38.87
CA ARG A 119 2.74 37.68 -39.64
C ARG A 119 1.26 38.02 -39.84
N SER A 120 0.36 37.10 -39.38
CA SER A 120 -1.08 37.32 -39.42
C SER A 120 -1.77 36.71 -38.19
N THR A 121 -2.97 37.23 -37.89
CA THR A 121 -3.82 36.70 -36.81
C THR A 121 -4.32 35.27 -37.10
N ILE A 122 -4.47 34.91 -38.38
CA ILE A 122 -4.86 33.59 -38.86
C ILE A 122 -3.74 32.60 -38.55
N GLU A 123 -2.52 32.93 -38.93
CA GLU A 123 -1.34 32.10 -38.68
C GLU A 123 -1.13 31.85 -37.18
N ALA A 124 -1.30 32.85 -36.33
CA ALA A 124 -1.21 32.68 -34.88
C ALA A 124 -2.26 31.69 -34.33
N ARG A 125 -3.49 31.74 -34.88
CA ARG A 125 -4.55 30.76 -34.54
C ARG A 125 -4.22 29.34 -34.99
N GLU A 126 -3.68 29.19 -36.18
CA GLU A 126 -3.25 27.90 -36.76
C GLU A 126 -2.16 27.25 -35.91
N VAL A 127 -1.16 28.02 -35.46
CA VAL A 127 -0.12 27.55 -34.58
C VAL A 127 -0.72 26.99 -33.27
N ARG A 128 -1.69 27.70 -32.69
CA ARG A 128 -2.40 27.21 -31.50
C ARG A 128 -3.21 25.95 -31.79
N GLN A 129 -3.97 25.92 -32.88
CA GLN A 129 -4.78 24.73 -33.23
C GLN A 129 -3.90 23.51 -33.47
N HIS A 130 -2.80 23.66 -34.15
CA HIS A 130 -1.81 22.59 -34.33
C HIS A 130 -1.23 22.13 -32.97
N PHE A 131 -0.86 23.05 -32.09
CA PHE A 131 -0.39 22.74 -30.74
C PHE A 131 -1.43 21.95 -29.96
N TYR A 132 -2.70 22.37 -30.00
CA TYR A 132 -3.80 21.68 -29.29
C TYR A 132 -4.02 20.27 -29.82
N GLY A 133 -4.07 20.11 -31.15
CA GLY A 133 -4.24 18.81 -31.80
C GLY A 133 -3.10 17.84 -31.43
N ARG A 134 -1.85 18.30 -31.52
CA ARG A 134 -0.68 17.49 -31.16
C ARG A 134 -0.64 17.14 -29.66
N THR A 135 -0.97 18.09 -28.80
CA THR A 135 -1.06 17.84 -27.33
C THR A 135 -2.11 16.79 -27.02
N THR A 136 -3.30 16.91 -27.62
CA THR A 136 -4.36 15.90 -27.47
C THR A 136 -3.93 14.53 -27.98
N ALA A 137 -3.20 14.47 -29.09
CA ALA A 137 -2.69 13.21 -29.66
C ALA A 137 -1.68 12.53 -28.70
N TYR A 138 -0.75 13.29 -28.12
CA TYR A 138 0.18 12.75 -27.12
C TYR A 138 -0.54 12.20 -25.88
N VAL A 139 -1.50 12.93 -25.33
CA VAL A 139 -2.28 12.48 -24.17
C VAL A 139 -3.15 11.27 -24.51
N LYS A 140 -3.77 11.24 -25.70
CA LYS A 140 -4.52 10.06 -26.16
C LYS A 140 -3.64 8.83 -26.30
N ARG A 141 -2.40 8.99 -26.77
CA ARG A 141 -1.44 7.90 -26.88
C ARG A 141 -1.05 7.33 -25.53
N ALA A 142 -1.01 8.14 -24.48
CA ALA A 142 -0.74 7.71 -23.11
C ALA A 142 -1.99 7.21 -22.34
N ARG A 143 -3.11 6.98 -23.04
CA ARG A 143 -4.37 6.60 -22.40
C ARG A 143 -4.29 5.28 -21.64
N ALA A 144 -3.68 4.27 -22.26
CA ALA A 144 -3.58 2.94 -21.64
C ALA A 144 -2.78 3.00 -20.33
N GLU A 145 -1.66 3.70 -20.35
CA GLU A 145 -0.77 3.86 -19.20
C GLU A 145 -1.41 4.69 -18.09
N LEU A 146 -2.12 5.76 -18.42
CA LEU A 146 -2.83 6.58 -17.43
C LEU A 146 -3.95 5.79 -16.73
N LEU A 147 -4.69 4.97 -17.47
CA LEU A 147 -5.71 4.10 -16.92
C LEU A 147 -5.09 2.96 -16.09
N LEU A 148 -4.01 2.35 -16.59
CA LEU A 148 -3.26 1.33 -15.83
C LEU A 148 -2.75 1.88 -14.50
N LEU A 149 -2.15 3.07 -14.48
CA LEU A 149 -1.74 3.73 -13.24
C LEU A 149 -2.93 3.97 -12.30
N THR A 150 -4.11 4.31 -12.85
CA THR A 150 -5.34 4.48 -12.05
C THR A 150 -5.76 3.16 -11.39
N GLU A 151 -5.74 2.05 -12.12
CA GLU A 151 -6.09 0.73 -11.61
C GLU A 151 -5.09 0.24 -10.56
N ILE A 152 -3.79 0.35 -10.85
CA ILE A 152 -2.73 -0.02 -9.91
C ILE A 152 -2.83 0.81 -8.63
N SER A 153 -3.08 2.12 -8.76
CA SER A 153 -3.22 3.00 -7.58
C SER A 153 -4.35 2.55 -6.67
N LYS A 154 -5.50 2.15 -7.21
CA LYS A 154 -6.62 1.62 -6.42
C LYS A 154 -6.23 0.38 -5.63
N LYS A 155 -5.49 -0.55 -6.25
CA LYS A 155 -5.04 -1.80 -5.61
C LYS A 155 -3.99 -1.53 -4.52
N LEU A 156 -3.04 -0.63 -4.74
CA LEU A 156 -1.96 -0.37 -3.79
C LEU A 156 -2.34 0.59 -2.67
N ARG A 157 -3.29 1.49 -2.88
CA ARG A 157 -3.77 2.42 -1.84
C ARG A 157 -4.50 1.73 -0.69
N ILE A 158 -5.10 0.57 -0.93
CA ILE A 158 -5.78 -0.22 0.10
C ILE A 158 -4.84 -1.07 0.95
N LEU A 159 -3.53 -1.14 0.60
CA LEU A 159 -2.57 -1.86 1.43
C LEU A 159 -2.55 -1.30 2.85
N PRO A 160 -2.40 -2.15 3.87
CA PRO A 160 -2.43 -1.73 5.26
C PRO A 160 -1.30 -0.76 5.60
N ASN A 161 -1.53 0.08 6.59
CA ASN A 161 -0.49 0.94 7.16
C ASN A 161 0.29 0.14 8.20
N PHE A 162 1.53 -0.25 7.88
CA PHE A 162 2.44 -0.83 8.86
C PHE A 162 3.30 0.25 9.49
N GLU A 163 3.41 0.20 10.79
CA GLU A 163 4.36 1.06 11.49
C GLU A 163 5.77 0.43 11.42
N GLN A 164 6.81 1.26 11.40
CA GLN A 164 8.19 0.79 11.56
C GLN A 164 8.49 0.51 13.03
N VAL A 165 7.72 -0.41 13.57
CA VAL A 165 7.85 -0.87 14.96
C VAL A 165 7.98 -2.39 14.94
N PRO A 166 8.50 -3.01 15.98
CA PRO A 166 8.52 -4.46 16.09
C PRO A 166 7.13 -5.05 15.86
N THR A 167 7.08 -6.04 14.99
CA THR A 167 5.85 -6.71 14.62
C THR A 167 5.82 -8.12 15.18
N ILE A 168 4.74 -8.44 15.88
CA ILE A 168 4.46 -9.76 16.43
C ILE A 168 3.32 -10.38 15.66
N VAL A 169 3.58 -11.54 15.06
CA VAL A 169 2.56 -12.31 14.33
C VAL A 169 1.90 -13.29 15.29
N ILE A 170 0.57 -13.31 15.32
CA ILE A 170 -0.21 -14.29 16.08
C ILE A 170 -0.61 -15.42 15.12
N ALA A 171 -0.21 -16.65 15.46
CA ALA A 171 -0.45 -17.85 14.67
C ALA A 171 -1.17 -18.92 15.51
N GLY A 172 -1.77 -19.89 14.86
CA GLY A 172 -2.50 -21.00 15.49
C GLY A 172 -3.68 -21.44 14.63
N LEU A 173 -4.23 -22.61 14.89
CA LEU A 173 -5.37 -23.17 14.18
C LEU A 173 -6.63 -22.32 14.31
N PRO A 174 -7.68 -22.55 13.50
CA PRO A 174 -8.95 -21.85 13.66
C PRO A 174 -9.54 -22.00 15.08
N ASN A 175 -10.25 -21.00 15.56
CA ASN A 175 -11.01 -20.99 16.81
C ASN A 175 -10.20 -21.20 18.11
N VAL A 176 -8.86 -21.17 18.09
CA VAL A 176 -8.03 -21.21 19.31
C VAL A 176 -8.06 -19.91 20.11
N GLY A 177 -8.71 -18.86 19.60
CA GLY A 177 -8.84 -17.57 20.28
C GLY A 177 -7.78 -16.53 19.92
N LYS A 178 -7.17 -16.60 18.72
CA LYS A 178 -6.15 -15.63 18.26
C LYS A 178 -6.62 -14.18 18.33
N SER A 179 -7.79 -13.89 17.76
CA SER A 179 -8.34 -12.53 17.74
C SER A 179 -8.78 -12.03 19.11
N SER A 180 -9.26 -12.94 19.98
CA SER A 180 -9.56 -12.62 21.37
C SER A 180 -8.29 -12.30 22.15
N LEU A 181 -7.23 -13.09 21.94
CA LEU A 181 -5.92 -12.84 22.54
C LEU A 181 -5.33 -11.49 22.08
N LEU A 182 -5.45 -11.17 20.78
CA LEU A 182 -5.04 -9.88 20.25
C LEU A 182 -5.76 -8.73 20.98
N GLY A 183 -7.08 -8.82 21.15
CA GLY A 183 -7.87 -7.84 21.88
C GLY A 183 -7.44 -7.71 23.34
N ALA A 184 -7.24 -8.84 24.04
CA ALA A 184 -6.80 -8.87 25.45
C ALA A 184 -5.39 -8.28 25.64
N ILE A 185 -4.46 -8.53 24.71
CA ILE A 185 -3.12 -7.97 24.76
C ILE A 185 -3.14 -6.46 24.50
N THR A 186 -3.84 -6.01 23.48
CA THR A 186 -3.80 -4.61 23.05
C THR A 186 -4.74 -3.68 23.81
N GLY A 187 -5.71 -4.24 24.53
CA GLY A 187 -6.71 -3.47 25.29
C GLY A 187 -7.67 -2.66 24.41
N SER A 188 -7.68 -2.88 23.11
CA SER A 188 -8.51 -2.18 22.14
C SER A 188 -9.07 -3.12 21.09
N ARG A 189 -10.14 -2.71 20.41
CA ARG A 189 -10.65 -3.47 19.24
C ARG A 189 -9.63 -3.44 18.12
N PRO A 190 -9.19 -4.61 17.62
CA PRO A 190 -8.25 -4.67 16.50
C PRO A 190 -8.84 -4.01 15.24
N THR A 191 -8.01 -3.33 14.49
CA THR A 191 -8.40 -2.76 13.19
C THR A 191 -8.27 -3.84 12.12
N ILE A 192 -9.31 -4.02 11.32
CA ILE A 192 -9.25 -4.91 10.15
C ILE A 192 -8.68 -4.13 8.98
N ALA A 193 -7.61 -4.66 8.39
CA ALA A 193 -7.00 -4.08 7.21
C ALA A 193 -7.02 -5.08 6.04
N PRO A 194 -7.25 -4.63 4.80
CA PRO A 194 -7.15 -5.49 3.63
C PRO A 194 -5.75 -6.11 3.53
N TRP A 195 -5.72 -7.40 3.22
CA TRP A 195 -4.46 -8.09 2.97
C TRP A 195 -4.53 -8.78 1.60
N PRO A 196 -3.51 -8.66 0.75
CA PRO A 196 -3.52 -9.34 -0.53
C PRO A 196 -3.78 -10.84 -0.37
N PHE A 197 -4.65 -11.35 -1.23
CA PHE A 197 -4.93 -12.79 -1.33
C PHE A 197 -5.69 -13.41 -0.15
N THR A 198 -6.24 -12.61 0.75
CA THR A 198 -7.11 -13.09 1.82
C THR A 198 -8.50 -12.46 1.72
N THR A 199 -9.54 -13.27 1.94
CA THR A 199 -10.93 -12.79 1.93
C THR A 199 -11.33 -12.04 3.20
N LYS A 200 -10.61 -12.29 4.31
CA LYS A 200 -10.92 -11.73 5.64
C LYS A 200 -10.02 -10.56 6.05
N GLY A 201 -8.96 -10.27 5.27
CA GLY A 201 -7.95 -9.29 5.67
C GLY A 201 -7.09 -9.75 6.86
N ILE A 202 -6.34 -8.84 7.43
CA ILE A 202 -5.58 -9.04 8.67
C ILE A 202 -6.17 -8.19 9.79
N MET A 203 -6.03 -8.66 11.02
CA MET A 203 -6.40 -7.87 12.20
C MET A 203 -5.14 -7.32 12.84
N MET A 204 -5.13 -6.01 13.08
CA MET A 204 -3.97 -5.30 13.62
C MET A 204 -4.33 -4.63 14.94
N GLY A 205 -3.44 -4.77 15.91
CA GLY A 205 -3.51 -4.07 17.18
C GLY A 205 -2.15 -3.52 17.57
N HIS A 206 -2.14 -2.50 18.42
CA HIS A 206 -0.92 -1.87 18.89
C HIS A 206 -0.89 -1.89 20.42
N MET A 207 0.29 -2.04 20.96
CA MET A 207 0.54 -1.95 22.39
C MET A 207 1.78 -1.09 22.64
N GLU A 208 1.71 -0.26 23.66
CA GLU A 208 2.82 0.57 24.10
C GLU A 208 3.53 -0.13 25.26
N PHE A 209 4.80 -0.47 25.05
CA PHE A 209 5.72 -0.73 26.16
C PHE A 209 6.37 0.58 26.60
N ALA A 210 6.85 0.68 27.83
CA ALA A 210 7.46 1.90 28.35
C ALA A 210 8.56 2.51 27.44
N TRP A 211 9.16 1.72 26.57
CA TRP A 211 10.31 2.07 25.75
C TRP A 211 10.05 2.03 24.23
N GLN A 212 8.92 1.45 23.77
CA GLN A 212 8.57 1.43 22.36
C GLN A 212 7.15 0.91 22.11
N ARG A 213 6.56 1.38 21.03
CA ARG A 213 5.33 0.85 20.45
C ARG A 213 5.60 -0.46 19.70
N VAL A 214 4.67 -1.40 19.79
CA VAL A 214 4.72 -2.74 19.17
C VAL A 214 3.42 -3.00 18.43
N GLN A 215 3.51 -3.58 17.24
CA GLN A 215 2.39 -3.95 16.41
C GLN A 215 2.16 -5.45 16.50
N PHE A 216 0.90 -5.85 16.71
CA PHE A 216 0.45 -7.23 16.65
C PHE A 216 -0.37 -7.44 15.39
N VAL A 217 -0.17 -8.57 14.71
CA VAL A 217 -0.86 -8.93 13.48
C VAL A 217 -1.43 -10.33 13.61
N ASP A 218 -2.76 -10.43 13.56
CA ASP A 218 -3.49 -11.70 13.42
C ASP A 218 -3.93 -11.85 11.96
N THR A 219 -3.73 -13.03 11.41
CA THR A 219 -3.95 -13.34 9.99
C THR A 219 -4.98 -14.47 9.84
N PRO A 220 -6.27 -14.20 10.03
CA PRO A 220 -7.31 -15.21 9.94
C PRO A 220 -7.30 -15.90 8.56
N GLY A 221 -7.26 -17.23 8.56
CA GLY A 221 -7.26 -18.03 7.33
C GLY A 221 -5.88 -18.21 6.67
N LEU A 222 -4.87 -17.40 7.02
CA LEU A 222 -3.56 -17.49 6.38
C LEU A 222 -2.59 -18.45 7.10
N LEU A 223 -2.61 -18.48 8.42
CA LEU A 223 -1.79 -19.38 9.23
C LEU A 223 -2.61 -20.49 9.94
N ASP A 224 -3.84 -20.68 9.52
CA ASP A 224 -4.84 -21.53 10.15
C ASP A 224 -4.88 -22.96 9.59
N ARG A 225 -4.03 -23.34 8.64
CA ARG A 225 -4.00 -24.65 8.01
C ARG A 225 -2.58 -25.06 7.60
N PRO A 226 -2.32 -26.36 7.40
CA PRO A 226 -1.01 -26.87 7.00
C PRO A 226 -0.44 -26.18 5.76
N ILE A 227 0.89 -25.98 5.74
CA ILE A 227 1.60 -25.28 4.68
C ILE A 227 1.44 -25.97 3.32
N GLU A 228 1.43 -27.31 3.33
CA GLU A 228 1.34 -28.17 2.13
C GLU A 228 0.03 -27.97 1.35
N LYS A 229 -1.03 -27.52 2.02
CA LYS A 229 -2.36 -27.26 1.42
C LYS A 229 -2.53 -25.84 0.88
N ARG A 230 -1.45 -25.05 0.79
CA ARG A 230 -1.50 -23.64 0.40
C ARG A 230 -1.11 -23.45 -1.05
N ASN A 231 -1.80 -22.53 -1.70
CA ASN A 231 -1.46 -22.12 -3.04
C ASN A 231 -0.26 -21.14 -3.06
N ARG A 232 0.33 -20.92 -4.25
CA ARG A 232 1.47 -20.01 -4.43
C ARG A 232 1.19 -18.57 -3.94
N ILE A 233 -0.05 -18.16 -4.05
CA ILE A 233 -0.50 -16.80 -3.69
C ILE A 233 -0.48 -16.62 -2.17
N GLU A 234 -0.98 -17.61 -1.43
CA GLU A 234 -0.94 -17.62 0.04
C GLU A 234 0.49 -17.72 0.56
N MET A 235 1.35 -18.46 -0.14
CA MET A 235 2.77 -18.54 0.22
C MET A 235 3.47 -17.19 0.08
N ASN A 236 3.15 -16.40 -0.95
CA ASN A 236 3.66 -15.02 -1.08
C ASN A 236 3.19 -14.13 0.08
N ALA A 237 1.92 -14.24 0.46
CA ALA A 237 1.39 -13.47 1.61
C ALA A 237 2.08 -13.83 2.94
N ILE A 238 2.42 -15.10 3.12
CA ILE A 238 3.18 -15.59 4.29
C ILE A 238 4.63 -15.13 4.26
N ALA A 239 5.27 -15.13 3.08
CA ALA A 239 6.65 -14.63 2.95
C ALA A 239 6.77 -13.17 3.40
N ILE A 240 5.77 -12.34 3.07
CA ILE A 240 5.70 -10.96 3.50
C ILE A 240 5.55 -10.86 5.02
N LEU A 241 4.64 -11.65 5.62
CA LEU A 241 4.50 -11.69 7.08
C LEU A 241 5.79 -12.12 7.77
N LYS A 242 6.48 -13.10 7.20
CA LYS A 242 7.77 -13.58 7.70
C LYS A 242 8.84 -12.47 7.66
N SER A 243 8.90 -11.67 6.59
CA SER A 243 9.86 -10.57 6.48
C SER A 243 9.60 -9.47 7.52
N MET A 244 8.33 -9.25 7.88
CA MET A 244 7.92 -8.24 8.87
C MET A 244 8.03 -8.71 10.32
N ALA A 245 7.86 -10.01 10.56
CA ALA A 245 7.81 -10.56 11.91
C ALA A 245 9.16 -10.46 12.64
N ASN A 246 9.16 -9.89 13.84
CA ASN A 246 10.27 -9.96 14.78
C ASN A 246 10.11 -11.14 15.74
N LEU A 247 8.86 -11.50 16.06
CA LEU A 247 8.47 -12.54 16.99
C LEU A 247 7.14 -13.14 16.53
N VAL A 248 6.93 -14.42 16.86
CA VAL A 248 5.64 -15.10 16.66
C VAL A 248 5.06 -15.51 18.01
N VAL A 249 3.78 -15.31 18.22
CA VAL A 249 3.00 -15.89 19.30
C VAL A 249 2.14 -16.99 18.71
N TYR A 250 2.39 -18.23 19.11
CA TYR A 250 1.59 -19.37 18.65
C TYR A 250 0.59 -19.77 19.72
N VAL A 251 -0.70 -19.78 19.35
CA VAL A 251 -1.81 -20.00 20.29
C VAL A 251 -2.31 -21.44 20.19
N PHE A 252 -2.28 -22.12 21.31
CA PHE A 252 -2.87 -23.45 21.54
C PHE A 252 -4.21 -23.32 22.27
N ASP A 253 -5.10 -24.23 21.99
CA ASP A 253 -6.32 -24.49 22.77
C ASP A 253 -6.26 -25.88 23.35
N THR A 254 -5.84 -25.98 24.65
CA THR A 254 -5.72 -27.26 25.35
C THR A 254 -7.08 -27.87 25.70
N SER A 255 -8.16 -27.07 25.65
CA SER A 255 -9.52 -27.57 25.80
C SER A 255 -10.04 -28.35 24.59
N GLU A 256 -9.33 -28.23 23.43
CA GLU A 256 -9.72 -28.82 22.13
C GLU A 256 -11.12 -28.37 21.65
N THR A 257 -11.73 -27.37 22.29
CA THR A 257 -13.01 -26.79 21.83
C THR A 257 -12.92 -26.09 20.47
N CYS A 258 -11.71 -25.83 20.00
CA CYS A 258 -11.46 -25.34 18.65
C CYS A 258 -11.78 -26.37 17.56
N GLY A 259 -11.96 -27.66 17.91
CA GLY A 259 -12.22 -28.75 16.98
C GLY A 259 -10.96 -29.43 16.40
N TYR A 260 -9.79 -29.14 16.95
CA TYR A 260 -8.51 -29.73 16.56
C TYR A 260 -7.83 -30.35 17.76
N SER A 261 -7.29 -31.58 17.60
CA SER A 261 -6.57 -32.24 18.66
C SER A 261 -5.25 -31.53 18.97
N LEU A 262 -4.72 -31.75 20.17
CA LEU A 262 -3.46 -31.17 20.60
C LEU A 262 -2.29 -31.60 19.69
N GLU A 263 -2.32 -32.84 19.18
CA GLU A 263 -1.33 -33.36 18.21
C GLU A 263 -1.35 -32.59 16.91
N GLN A 264 -2.54 -32.24 16.40
CA GLN A 264 -2.68 -31.42 15.19
C GLN A 264 -2.16 -29.99 15.43
N GLN A 265 -2.43 -29.45 16.61
CA GLN A 265 -1.95 -28.11 17.00
C GLN A 265 -0.41 -28.11 17.13
N MET A 266 0.19 -29.15 17.69
CA MET A 266 1.64 -29.32 17.78
C MET A 266 2.30 -29.45 16.42
N SER A 267 1.72 -30.25 15.52
CA SER A 267 2.22 -30.39 14.13
C SER A 267 2.26 -29.01 13.44
N GLN A 268 1.21 -28.21 13.59
CA GLN A 268 1.14 -26.87 13.02
C GLN A 268 2.13 -25.90 13.69
N TYR A 269 2.36 -26.02 14.99
CA TYR A 269 3.35 -25.24 15.72
C TYR A 269 4.77 -25.44 15.16
N GLU A 270 5.18 -26.70 14.96
CA GLU A 270 6.51 -26.99 14.40
C GLU A 270 6.64 -26.47 12.96
N GLN A 271 5.59 -26.56 12.14
CA GLN A 271 5.57 -25.99 10.79
C GLN A 271 5.74 -24.46 10.83
N VAL A 272 5.05 -23.76 11.73
CA VAL A 272 5.16 -22.31 11.88
C VAL A 272 6.57 -21.91 12.33
N LYS A 273 7.15 -22.65 13.28
CA LYS A 273 8.50 -22.43 13.80
C LYS A 273 9.55 -22.56 12.69
N GLU A 274 9.47 -23.63 11.89
CA GLU A 274 10.36 -23.85 10.74
C GLU A 274 10.18 -22.77 9.66
N LEU A 275 8.93 -22.40 9.38
CA LEU A 275 8.59 -21.40 8.37
C LEU A 275 9.16 -20.02 8.70
N PHE A 276 8.91 -19.53 9.91
CA PHE A 276 9.30 -18.17 10.30
C PHE A 276 10.80 -18.05 10.60
N LYS A 277 11.41 -19.07 11.18
CA LYS A 277 12.81 -19.05 11.68
C LYS A 277 13.07 -17.83 12.58
N LYS A 278 12.10 -17.48 13.38
CA LYS A 278 12.09 -16.39 14.37
C LYS A 278 11.75 -16.98 15.74
N PRO A 279 12.00 -16.29 16.84
CA PRO A 279 11.53 -16.73 18.15
C PRO A 279 10.01 -16.93 18.14
N VAL A 280 9.56 -18.09 18.62
CA VAL A 280 8.12 -18.42 18.76
C VAL A 280 7.80 -18.60 20.24
N ILE A 281 6.83 -17.87 20.74
CA ILE A 281 6.29 -17.98 22.09
C ILE A 281 5.04 -18.85 22.05
N PRO A 282 5.05 -20.07 22.61
CA PRO A 282 3.85 -20.89 22.72
C PRO A 282 2.96 -20.37 23.85
N VAL A 283 1.66 -20.27 23.58
CA VAL A 283 0.64 -19.76 24.51
C VAL A 283 -0.55 -20.71 24.51
N ALA A 284 -0.88 -21.30 25.65
CA ALA A 284 -2.12 -22.03 25.88
C ALA A 284 -3.22 -21.04 26.30
N ASN A 285 -4.19 -20.84 25.42
CA ASN A 285 -5.35 -20.01 25.69
C ASN A 285 -6.53 -20.86 26.19
N LYS A 286 -7.59 -20.20 26.66
CA LYS A 286 -8.82 -20.84 27.21
C LYS A 286 -8.59 -21.71 28.42
N VAL A 287 -7.60 -21.37 29.26
CA VAL A 287 -7.33 -22.14 30.49
C VAL A 287 -8.45 -22.02 31.54
N ASP A 288 -9.43 -21.18 31.31
CA ASP A 288 -10.67 -21.06 32.10
C ASP A 288 -11.68 -22.18 31.80
N ILE A 289 -11.52 -22.90 30.69
CA ILE A 289 -12.42 -24.01 30.33
C ILE A 289 -12.02 -25.28 31.10
N VAL A 290 -12.88 -25.72 31.95
CA VAL A 290 -12.70 -26.94 32.75
C VAL A 290 -12.89 -28.20 31.88
N GLY A 291 -12.03 -29.22 32.08
CA GLY A 291 -12.15 -30.52 31.40
C GLY A 291 -11.29 -30.67 30.13
N GLY A 292 -10.45 -29.67 29.78
CA GLY A 292 -9.45 -29.80 28.75
C GLY A 292 -8.21 -30.59 29.20
N ARG A 293 -7.31 -30.88 28.26
CA ARG A 293 -5.99 -31.48 28.56
C ARG A 293 -5.13 -30.50 29.38
N SER A 294 -4.25 -31.02 30.20
CA SER A 294 -3.31 -30.18 30.92
C SER A 294 -2.34 -29.51 29.93
N PRO A 295 -2.09 -28.19 30.06
CA PRO A 295 -1.02 -27.53 29.29
C PRO A 295 0.36 -28.19 29.48
N GLU A 296 0.57 -28.93 30.54
CA GLU A 296 1.80 -29.70 30.81
C GLU A 296 2.02 -30.87 29.82
N GLU A 297 0.96 -31.37 29.21
CA GLU A 297 1.05 -32.35 28.10
C GLU A 297 1.75 -31.82 26.87
N ILE A 298 1.76 -30.48 26.69
CA ILE A 298 2.56 -29.77 25.72
C ILE A 298 4.00 -29.71 26.23
N LYS A 299 4.81 -30.69 26.03
CA LYS A 299 6.19 -30.86 26.54
C LYS A 299 7.18 -29.73 26.16
N ILE A 300 6.72 -28.48 26.14
CA ILE A 300 7.50 -27.26 25.92
C ILE A 300 7.05 -26.19 26.92
N PRO A 301 7.96 -25.26 27.30
CA PRO A 301 7.59 -24.12 28.13
C PRO A 301 6.48 -23.30 27.47
N ILE A 302 5.31 -23.18 28.09
CA ILE A 302 4.13 -22.55 27.54
C ILE A 302 3.53 -21.53 28.50
N PHE A 303 3.10 -20.38 28.02
CA PHE A 303 2.32 -19.43 28.80
C PHE A 303 0.86 -19.85 28.84
N GLN A 304 0.30 -19.88 30.01
CA GLN A 304 -1.12 -20.21 30.27
C GLN A 304 -1.90 -18.90 30.38
N VAL A 305 -2.91 -18.71 29.54
CA VAL A 305 -3.72 -17.50 29.54
C VAL A 305 -5.21 -17.80 29.32
N SER A 306 -6.05 -16.89 29.76
CA SER A 306 -7.44 -16.80 29.32
C SER A 306 -7.67 -15.42 28.71
N SER A 307 -7.98 -15.39 27.46
CA SER A 307 -8.36 -14.14 26.79
C SER A 307 -9.72 -13.61 27.24
N GLU A 308 -10.55 -14.45 27.84
CA GLU A 308 -11.88 -14.10 28.35
C GLU A 308 -11.76 -13.45 29.73
N THR A 309 -11.03 -14.07 30.66
CA THR A 309 -10.90 -13.60 32.04
C THR A 309 -9.74 -12.65 32.28
N GLY A 310 -8.80 -12.57 31.34
CA GLY A 310 -7.56 -11.78 31.44
C GLY A 310 -6.44 -12.50 32.23
N ALA A 311 -6.68 -13.72 32.75
CA ALA A 311 -5.68 -14.45 33.47
C ALA A 311 -4.42 -14.69 32.66
N GLY A 312 -3.22 -14.47 33.23
CA GLY A 312 -1.92 -14.69 32.60
C GLY A 312 -1.51 -13.67 31.53
N ILE A 313 -2.40 -12.77 31.09
CA ILE A 313 -2.14 -11.80 30.00
C ILE A 313 -1.00 -10.83 30.36
N ASP A 314 -0.95 -10.32 31.60
CA ASP A 314 0.09 -9.35 31.97
C ASP A 314 1.48 -10.02 32.08
N ALA A 315 1.54 -11.28 32.52
CA ALA A 315 2.78 -12.06 32.52
C ALA A 315 3.28 -12.29 31.08
N LEU A 316 2.38 -12.62 30.15
CA LEU A 316 2.70 -12.76 28.73
C LEU A 316 3.20 -11.44 28.13
N LYS A 317 2.53 -10.31 28.42
CA LYS A 317 2.95 -8.97 27.97
C LYS A 317 4.38 -8.66 28.42
N LYS A 318 4.66 -8.86 29.71
CA LYS A 318 6.00 -8.63 30.29
C LYS A 318 7.06 -9.46 29.58
N PHE A 319 6.81 -10.74 29.39
CA PHE A 319 7.74 -11.64 28.70
C PHE A 319 7.98 -11.24 27.25
N ILE A 320 6.94 -10.90 26.51
CA ILE A 320 7.06 -10.37 25.14
C ILE A 320 7.99 -9.15 25.12
N GLY A 321 7.80 -8.21 26.04
CA GLY A 321 8.66 -7.03 26.16
C GLY A 321 10.13 -7.37 26.42
N GLU A 322 10.40 -8.38 27.25
CA GLU A 322 11.76 -8.86 27.53
C GLU A 322 12.40 -9.51 26.30
N GLN A 323 11.65 -10.33 25.54
CA GLN A 323 12.14 -10.94 24.31
C GLN A 323 12.48 -9.90 23.24
N LEU A 324 11.63 -8.90 23.06
CA LEU A 324 11.88 -7.81 22.10
C LEU A 324 13.11 -6.97 22.46
N LYS A 325 13.40 -6.77 23.77
CA LYS A 325 14.63 -6.12 24.21
C LYS A 325 15.88 -6.91 23.83
N LYS A 326 15.83 -8.25 23.92
CA LYS A 326 16.95 -9.14 23.53
C LYS A 326 17.22 -9.09 22.03
N LEU A 327 16.17 -8.95 21.20
CA LEU A 327 16.30 -8.87 19.74
C LEU A 327 16.85 -7.53 19.22
N LYS A 328 16.92 -6.50 20.07
CA LYS A 328 17.50 -5.19 19.74
C LYS A 328 19.03 -5.12 19.99
N LYS A 329 19.56 -6.06 20.78
CA LYS A 329 21.01 -6.18 21.02
C LYS A 329 21.63 -7.08 19.96
#